data_a955dc332f961d97a0bff264c875cf3c
#
_entry.id   a955dc332f961d97a0bff264c875cf3c
#
_cell.length_a   1.000
_cell.length_b   1.000
_cell.length_c   1.000
_cell.angle_alpha   90.00
_cell.angle_beta   90.00
_cell.angle_gamma   90.00
#
_symmetry.space_group_name_H-M   'P 1'
#
loop_
_entity.id
_entity.type
_entity.pdbx_description
1 polymer ?
#
loop_
_entity_poly.entity_id
_entity_poly.type
_entity_poly.pdbx_seq_one_letter_code
_entity_poly.pdbx_strand_id
1 'polypeptide(L)'
;MRRPVDRRRLIPLAVTQGVVPELLRPVRPDDIPALVDHRHRMFLDIGGRTEDQIAGHDARYRRWVRARLARREVFGYLAEGGDGRALASALLWFRPDHPRPGTTKDSIPYVFSVYTVPSARRKGLATRLVRRLVEEARRRGYPRIVLHASEMGRPVYDKLGFERTREMRIVFDRLRTSRARVSRSRSRRRSASTRAGRRARTNRGGRA
;
A
#
# COMPACT_ATOMS: atom_id res chain seq x y z
N MET A 1 -76.77 9.98 11.06
CA MET A 1 -75.75 9.36 11.90
C MET A 1 -74.44 9.24 11.10
N ARG A 2 -73.48 10.13 11.30
CA ARG A 2 -72.16 10.11 10.65
C ARG A 2 -71.14 9.51 11.65
N ARG A 3 -70.48 8.44 11.26
CA ARG A 3 -69.45 7.81 12.08
C ARG A 3 -68.15 8.69 12.17
N PRO A 4 -67.50 8.82 13.32
CA PRO A 4 -66.27 9.61 13.45
C PRO A 4 -65.09 8.90 12.81
N VAL A 5 -64.27 9.68 12.09
CA VAL A 5 -63.00 9.26 11.48
C VAL A 5 -61.95 9.05 12.58
N ASP A 6 -61.42 7.85 12.66
CA ASP A 6 -60.36 7.45 13.62
C ASP A 6 -59.04 8.15 13.27
N ARG A 7 -58.66 9.16 14.07
CA ARG A 7 -57.36 9.83 14.04
C ARG A 7 -56.32 9.03 14.83
N ARG A 8 -55.91 7.87 14.33
CA ARG A 8 -54.81 7.14 14.98
C ARG A 8 -53.72 6.85 14.00
N ARG A 9 -52.48 7.29 14.43
CA ARG A 9 -51.15 6.94 13.99
C ARG A 9 -50.71 7.53 12.64
N LEU A 10 -50.28 8.77 12.72
CA LEU A 10 -49.13 9.20 11.94
C LEU A 10 -47.90 8.48 12.50
N ILE A 11 -47.49 7.39 11.87
CA ILE A 11 -46.15 6.80 12.09
C ILE A 11 -45.17 7.84 11.56
N PRO A 12 -44.24 8.36 12.39
CA PRO A 12 -43.18 9.22 11.85
C PRO A 12 -42.40 8.40 10.84
N LEU A 13 -42.38 8.86 9.59
CA LEU A 13 -41.45 8.37 8.59
C LEU A 13 -40.06 8.46 9.20
N ALA A 14 -39.46 7.31 9.50
CA ALA A 14 -38.06 7.22 9.85
C ALA A 14 -37.32 7.97 8.75
N VAL A 15 -36.67 9.07 9.12
CA VAL A 15 -35.71 9.76 8.27
C VAL A 15 -34.61 8.73 7.98
N THR A 16 -34.76 8.07 6.84
CA THR A 16 -33.68 7.26 6.27
C THR A 16 -32.52 8.24 6.13
N GLN A 17 -31.49 8.13 6.99
CA GLN A 17 -30.27 8.90 6.84
C GLN A 17 -29.78 8.64 5.43
N GLY A 18 -30.04 9.56 4.53
CA GLY A 18 -29.65 9.48 3.15
C GLY A 18 -28.13 9.29 3.14
N VAL A 19 -27.69 8.17 2.59
CA VAL A 19 -26.27 7.94 2.32
C VAL A 19 -25.84 9.05 1.38
N VAL A 20 -25.22 10.09 1.94
CA VAL A 20 -24.66 11.17 1.11
C VAL A 20 -23.59 10.49 0.24
N PRO A 21 -23.74 10.54 -1.10
CA PRO A 21 -22.83 9.83 -1.99
C PRO A 21 -21.42 10.38 -1.81
N GLU A 22 -20.44 9.48 -1.70
CA GLU A 22 -19.04 9.88 -1.62
C GLU A 22 -18.63 10.62 -2.90
N LEU A 23 -18.08 11.82 -2.74
CA LEU A 23 -17.53 12.62 -3.82
C LEU A 23 -16.14 12.15 -4.19
N LEU A 24 -15.95 11.69 -5.43
CA LEU A 24 -14.62 11.43 -5.97
C LEU A 24 -14.10 12.69 -6.67
N ARG A 25 -13.02 13.25 -6.16
CA ARG A 25 -12.42 14.45 -6.72
C ARG A 25 -10.89 14.35 -6.85
N PRO A 26 -10.28 15.14 -7.72
CA PRO A 26 -8.83 15.27 -7.76
C PRO A 26 -8.27 15.73 -6.41
N VAL A 27 -7.08 15.24 -6.10
CA VAL A 27 -6.30 15.69 -4.93
C VAL A 27 -5.88 17.14 -5.11
N ARG A 28 -5.98 17.91 -4.01
CA ARG A 28 -5.59 19.32 -3.89
C ARG A 28 -4.43 19.46 -2.91
N PRO A 29 -3.69 20.59 -2.89
CA PRO A 29 -2.64 20.85 -1.91
C PRO A 29 -3.10 20.72 -0.45
N ASP A 30 -4.34 21.10 -0.14
CA ASP A 30 -4.91 21.05 1.21
C ASP A 30 -5.20 19.62 1.67
N ASP A 31 -5.20 18.64 0.77
CA ASP A 31 -5.38 17.23 1.12
C ASP A 31 -4.09 16.56 1.64
N ILE A 32 -2.94 17.23 1.57
CA ILE A 32 -1.65 16.66 1.96
C ILE A 32 -1.67 16.06 3.37
N PRO A 33 -2.28 16.70 4.41
CA PRO A 33 -2.41 16.07 5.72
C PRO A 33 -3.12 14.70 5.67
N ALA A 34 -4.24 14.60 4.95
CA ALA A 34 -4.98 13.36 4.78
C ALA A 34 -4.17 12.31 4.00
N LEU A 35 -3.41 12.71 2.97
CA LEU A 35 -2.53 11.79 2.23
C LEU A 35 -1.40 11.23 3.10
N VAL A 36 -0.85 12.03 4.02
CA VAL A 36 0.16 11.58 4.98
C VAL A 36 -0.45 10.58 5.96
N ASP A 37 -1.61 10.90 6.55
CA ASP A 37 -2.33 10.01 7.48
C ASP A 37 -2.70 8.67 6.78
N HIS A 38 -3.27 8.73 5.58
CA HIS A 38 -3.61 7.53 4.81
C HIS A 38 -2.39 6.65 4.52
N ARG A 39 -1.27 7.26 4.16
CA ARG A 39 -0.02 6.52 3.92
C ARG A 39 0.53 5.91 5.20
N HIS A 40 0.49 6.64 6.29
CA HIS A 40 0.89 6.17 7.61
C HIS A 40 0.10 4.92 8.01
N ARG A 41 -1.23 5.02 8.01
CA ARG A 41 -2.13 3.90 8.32
C ARG A 41 -2.01 2.73 7.34
N MET A 42 -1.79 3.01 6.07
CA MET A 42 -1.54 1.96 5.08
C MET A 42 -0.32 1.11 5.45
N PHE A 43 0.77 1.72 5.93
CA PHE A 43 1.95 0.96 6.35
C PHE A 43 1.74 0.20 7.65
N LEU A 44 0.94 0.71 8.58
CA LEU A 44 0.51 -0.04 9.76
C LEU A 44 -0.27 -1.30 9.36
N ASP A 45 -1.25 -1.15 8.46
CA ASP A 45 -2.07 -2.27 7.98
C ASP A 45 -1.26 -3.33 7.20
N ILE A 46 -0.27 -2.91 6.40
CA ILE A 46 0.63 -3.82 5.68
C ILE A 46 1.53 -4.59 6.67
N GLY A 47 1.85 -3.97 7.80
CA GLY A 47 2.72 -4.54 8.82
C GLY A 47 4.22 -4.54 8.47
N GLY A 48 5.01 -5.15 9.35
CA GLY A 48 6.46 -5.30 9.18
C GLY A 48 7.29 -4.05 9.53
N ARG A 49 6.66 -3.00 10.08
CA ARG A 49 7.30 -1.78 10.61
C ARG A 49 6.64 -1.38 11.92
N THR A 50 7.40 -0.74 12.80
CA THR A 50 6.86 -0.14 14.03
C THR A 50 6.23 1.23 13.73
N GLU A 51 5.35 1.69 14.61
CA GLU A 51 4.76 3.03 14.57
C GLU A 51 5.82 4.12 14.43
N ASP A 52 6.86 4.08 15.28
CA ASP A 52 7.96 5.06 15.26
C ASP A 52 8.72 5.09 13.93
N GLN A 53 8.95 3.91 13.32
CA GLN A 53 9.59 3.82 12.02
C GLN A 53 8.77 4.50 10.93
N ILE A 54 7.44 4.40 11.00
CA ILE A 54 6.54 5.02 10.03
C ILE A 54 6.47 6.52 10.28
N ALA A 55 6.20 6.94 11.52
CA ALA A 55 6.08 8.34 11.94
C ALA A 55 7.34 9.15 11.62
N GLY A 56 8.52 8.58 11.84
CA GLY A 56 9.81 9.19 11.50
C GLY A 56 9.96 9.56 10.02
N HIS A 57 9.14 8.98 9.13
CA HIS A 57 9.17 9.26 7.69
C HIS A 57 8.07 10.20 7.19
N ASP A 58 7.07 10.51 8.01
CA ASP A 58 5.90 11.30 7.59
C ASP A 58 6.25 12.72 7.16
N ALA A 59 7.12 13.40 7.91
CA ALA A 59 7.59 14.74 7.55
C ALA A 59 8.33 14.74 6.21
N ARG A 60 9.17 13.74 5.95
CA ARG A 60 9.88 13.58 4.67
C ARG A 60 8.90 13.31 3.53
N TYR A 61 7.91 12.44 3.75
CA TYR A 61 6.88 12.16 2.75
C TYR A 61 6.02 13.39 2.46
N ARG A 62 5.62 14.15 3.47
CA ARG A 62 4.87 15.40 3.31
C ARG A 62 5.60 16.38 2.38
N ARG A 63 6.89 16.62 2.62
CA ARG A 63 7.71 17.48 1.73
C ARG A 63 7.80 16.93 0.32
N TRP A 64 8.01 15.61 0.19
CA TRP A 64 8.16 14.93 -1.09
C TRP A 64 6.87 15.01 -1.93
N VAL A 65 5.71 14.67 -1.35
CA VAL A 65 4.43 14.68 -2.08
C VAL A 65 4.00 16.09 -2.45
N ARG A 66 4.20 17.07 -1.57
CA ARG A 66 3.93 18.50 -1.85
C ARG A 66 4.69 18.99 -3.07
N ALA A 67 6.00 18.77 -3.10
CA ALA A 67 6.84 19.21 -4.21
C ALA A 67 6.42 18.57 -5.54
N ARG A 68 6.02 17.30 -5.54
CA ARG A 68 5.63 16.59 -6.75
C ARG A 68 4.22 16.90 -7.24
N LEU A 69 3.30 17.16 -6.33
CA LEU A 69 1.97 17.68 -6.70
C LEU A 69 2.11 19.07 -7.37
N ALA A 70 2.93 19.95 -6.80
CA ALA A 70 3.19 21.28 -7.36
C ALA A 70 3.80 21.21 -8.77
N ARG A 71 4.69 20.25 -9.04
CA ARG A 71 5.31 20.01 -10.35
C ARG A 71 4.47 19.16 -11.30
N ARG A 72 3.27 18.74 -10.88
CA ARG A 72 2.41 17.80 -11.64
C ARG A 72 3.07 16.46 -11.97
N GLU A 73 4.11 16.08 -11.23
CA GLU A 73 4.75 14.76 -11.30
C GLU A 73 3.93 13.68 -10.58
N VAL A 74 3.16 14.09 -9.57
CA VAL A 74 2.16 13.26 -8.87
C VAL A 74 0.78 13.82 -9.14
N PHE A 75 -0.15 12.91 -9.35
CA PHE A 75 -1.57 13.18 -9.51
C PHE A 75 -2.36 12.19 -8.64
N GLY A 76 -3.58 12.49 -8.28
CA GLY A 76 -4.37 11.58 -7.49
C GLY A 76 -5.82 11.94 -7.37
N TYR A 77 -6.58 10.98 -6.82
CA TYR A 77 -7.97 11.16 -6.47
C TYR A 77 -8.20 10.84 -5.00
N LEU A 78 -9.18 11.51 -4.42
CA LEU A 78 -9.66 11.34 -3.06
C LEU A 78 -11.16 11.09 -3.09
N ALA A 79 -11.64 10.16 -2.26
CA ALA A 79 -13.05 10.00 -1.96
C ALA A 79 -13.35 10.72 -0.65
N GLU A 80 -14.26 11.69 -0.71
CA GLU A 80 -14.68 12.51 0.41
C GLU A 80 -16.08 12.10 0.84
N GLY A 81 -16.30 11.96 2.14
CA GLY A 81 -17.64 11.74 2.72
C GLY A 81 -18.45 13.01 2.76
N GLY A 82 -19.74 12.88 3.04
CA GLY A 82 -20.64 14.05 3.17
C GLY A 82 -20.29 15.00 4.31
N ASP A 83 -19.46 14.56 5.24
CA ASP A 83 -18.90 15.34 6.35
C ASP A 83 -17.56 16.01 6.00
N GLY A 84 -17.12 15.94 4.74
CA GLY A 84 -15.86 16.49 4.26
C GLY A 84 -14.62 15.66 4.61
N ARG A 85 -14.77 14.50 5.27
CA ARG A 85 -13.62 13.65 5.66
C ARG A 85 -13.10 12.84 4.48
N ALA A 86 -11.80 12.72 4.39
CA ALA A 86 -11.14 11.84 3.42
C ALA A 86 -11.37 10.37 3.79
N LEU A 87 -12.14 9.64 2.98
CA LEU A 87 -12.46 8.23 3.19
C LEU A 87 -11.50 7.29 2.47
N ALA A 88 -10.97 7.71 1.34
CA ALA A 88 -9.99 6.94 0.58
C ALA A 88 -9.14 7.85 -0.30
N SER A 89 -7.95 7.42 -0.64
CA SER A 89 -7.08 8.10 -1.60
C SER A 89 -6.30 7.11 -2.45
N ALA A 90 -5.93 7.53 -3.66
CA ALA A 90 -5.03 6.81 -4.54
C ALA A 90 -4.20 7.81 -5.34
N LEU A 91 -2.90 7.57 -5.44
CA LEU A 91 -1.96 8.45 -6.11
C LEU A 91 -1.29 7.77 -7.30
N LEU A 92 -0.96 8.57 -8.29
CA LEU A 92 -0.23 8.21 -9.50
C LEU A 92 1.02 9.08 -9.61
N TRP A 93 2.19 8.47 -9.65
CA TRP A 93 3.45 9.15 -9.87
C TRP A 93 3.96 8.86 -11.28
N PHE A 94 4.17 9.89 -12.08
CA PHE A 94 4.88 9.80 -13.35
C PHE A 94 6.38 9.69 -13.06
N ARG A 95 6.78 8.47 -12.70
CA ARG A 95 8.15 8.15 -12.29
C ARG A 95 9.08 8.18 -13.49
N PRO A 96 10.21 8.91 -13.46
CA PRO A 96 11.20 8.85 -14.54
C PRO A 96 11.57 7.41 -14.90
N ASP A 97 11.64 7.12 -16.18
CA ASP A 97 12.04 5.82 -16.74
C ASP A 97 13.00 6.04 -17.89
N HIS A 98 13.79 5.03 -18.23
CA HIS A 98 14.67 5.09 -19.37
C HIS A 98 13.87 5.04 -20.71
N PRO A 99 14.39 5.60 -21.81
CA PRO A 99 13.74 5.49 -23.11
C PRO A 99 13.47 4.04 -23.49
N ARG A 100 12.28 3.77 -24.02
CA ARG A 100 11.85 2.43 -24.41
C ARG A 100 11.23 2.43 -25.81
N PRO A 101 11.43 1.36 -26.61
CA PRO A 101 10.71 1.20 -27.86
C PRO A 101 9.19 1.24 -27.67
N GLY A 102 8.47 1.84 -28.60
CA GLY A 102 7.00 1.90 -28.61
C GLY A 102 6.39 3.01 -27.74
N THR A 103 7.21 3.91 -27.18
CA THR A 103 6.73 5.10 -26.47
C THR A 103 7.73 6.25 -26.57
N THR A 104 7.20 7.47 -26.61
CA THR A 104 7.99 8.71 -26.51
C THR A 104 8.03 9.26 -25.08
N LYS A 105 7.52 8.50 -24.10
CA LYS A 105 7.45 8.93 -22.69
C LYS A 105 8.72 8.53 -21.93
N ASP A 106 9.34 9.50 -21.26
CA ASP A 106 10.49 9.30 -20.37
C ASP A 106 10.06 9.08 -18.91
N SER A 107 8.84 8.56 -18.73
CA SER A 107 8.29 8.24 -17.43
C SER A 107 7.29 7.09 -17.51
N ILE A 108 7.09 6.44 -16.36
CA ILE A 108 6.09 5.38 -16.21
C ILE A 108 5.10 5.75 -15.11
N PRO A 109 3.78 5.70 -15.39
CA PRO A 109 2.77 5.90 -14.37
C PRO A 109 2.83 4.77 -13.33
N TYR A 110 3.11 5.13 -12.08
CA TYR A 110 3.23 4.22 -10.95
C TYR A 110 2.14 4.54 -9.91
N VAL A 111 1.19 3.62 -9.70
CA VAL A 111 0.15 3.74 -8.67
C VAL A 111 0.76 3.43 -7.30
N PHE A 112 0.49 4.30 -6.33
CA PHE A 112 1.00 4.16 -4.97
C PHE A 112 0.07 4.80 -3.94
N SER A 113 0.29 4.52 -2.65
CA SER A 113 -0.49 5.05 -1.52
C SER A 113 -2.01 4.92 -1.74
N VAL A 114 -2.45 3.74 -2.16
CA VAL A 114 -3.88 3.41 -2.23
C VAL A 114 -4.34 2.97 -0.85
N TYR A 115 -5.25 3.74 -0.29
CA TYR A 115 -5.78 3.49 1.05
C TYR A 115 -7.28 3.78 1.13
N THR A 116 -7.97 3.03 1.97
CA THR A 116 -9.36 3.27 2.35
C THR A 116 -9.47 3.09 3.87
N VAL A 117 -10.06 4.07 4.56
CA VAL A 117 -10.27 3.99 6.00
C VAL A 117 -11.13 2.78 6.35
N PRO A 118 -10.93 2.11 7.51
CA PRO A 118 -11.62 0.87 7.85
C PRO A 118 -13.15 0.93 7.71
N SER A 119 -13.78 2.01 8.15
CA SER A 119 -15.24 2.22 8.09
C SER A 119 -15.81 2.36 6.68
N ALA A 120 -14.96 2.66 5.69
CA ALA A 120 -15.35 2.84 4.28
C ALA A 120 -14.88 1.69 3.37
N ARG A 121 -14.28 0.64 3.92
CA ARG A 121 -13.83 -0.53 3.15
C ARG A 121 -15.01 -1.33 2.60
N ARG A 122 -14.72 -2.13 1.56
CA ARG A 122 -15.69 -2.99 0.83
C ARG A 122 -16.82 -2.26 0.11
N LYS A 123 -16.79 -0.93 0.06
CA LYS A 123 -17.72 -0.09 -0.72
C LYS A 123 -17.22 0.22 -2.15
N GLY A 124 -16.14 -0.41 -2.60
CA GLY A 124 -15.60 -0.23 -3.94
C GLY A 124 -14.79 1.06 -4.16
N LEU A 125 -14.51 1.86 -3.12
CA LEU A 125 -13.82 3.15 -3.26
C LEU A 125 -12.43 3.00 -3.89
N ALA A 126 -11.60 2.07 -3.41
CA ALA A 126 -10.28 1.83 -3.98
C ALA A 126 -10.34 1.49 -5.47
N THR A 127 -11.29 0.62 -5.88
CA THR A 127 -11.48 0.26 -7.29
C THR A 127 -11.88 1.47 -8.13
N ARG A 128 -12.79 2.32 -7.64
CA ARG A 128 -13.23 3.54 -8.33
C ARG A 128 -12.08 4.54 -8.49
N LEU A 129 -11.28 4.75 -7.45
CA LEU A 129 -10.13 5.66 -7.46
C LEU A 129 -9.04 5.16 -8.43
N VAL A 130 -8.65 3.89 -8.35
CA VAL A 130 -7.62 3.32 -9.24
C VAL A 130 -8.09 3.32 -10.69
N ARG A 131 -9.37 3.06 -10.97
CA ARG A 131 -9.94 3.18 -12.31
C ARG A 131 -9.74 4.58 -12.88
N ARG A 132 -10.00 5.62 -12.10
CA ARG A 132 -9.73 7.01 -12.51
C ARG A 132 -8.26 7.27 -12.83
N LEU A 133 -7.34 6.68 -12.05
CA LEU A 133 -5.90 6.79 -12.35
C LEU A 133 -5.52 6.06 -13.65
N VAL A 134 -6.12 4.90 -13.92
CA VAL A 134 -5.92 4.17 -15.19
C VAL A 134 -6.43 4.98 -16.38
N GLU A 135 -7.63 5.55 -16.26
CA GLU A 135 -8.23 6.42 -17.27
C GLU A 135 -7.33 7.64 -17.56
N GLU A 136 -6.79 8.26 -16.51
CA GLU A 136 -5.90 9.41 -16.63
C GLU A 136 -4.57 9.04 -17.31
N ALA A 137 -3.97 7.91 -16.97
CA ALA A 137 -2.76 7.43 -17.64
C ALA A 137 -3.00 7.16 -19.14
N ARG A 138 -4.14 6.53 -19.49
CA ARG A 138 -4.55 6.29 -20.88
C ARG A 138 -4.76 7.60 -21.64
N ARG A 139 -5.49 8.55 -21.04
CA ARG A 139 -5.74 9.86 -21.63
C ARG A 139 -4.46 10.64 -21.93
N ARG A 140 -3.42 10.45 -21.12
CA ARG A 140 -2.08 11.03 -21.34
C ARG A 140 -1.23 10.24 -22.33
N GLY A 141 -1.75 9.19 -22.94
CA GLY A 141 -1.06 8.40 -23.96
C GLY A 141 0.03 7.47 -23.42
N TYR A 142 -0.07 7.03 -22.14
CA TYR A 142 0.83 6.02 -21.61
C TYR A 142 0.40 4.62 -22.04
N PRO A 143 1.32 3.79 -22.56
CA PRO A 143 0.99 2.44 -23.04
C PRO A 143 0.76 1.46 -21.88
N ARG A 144 1.19 1.79 -20.67
CA ARG A 144 1.06 0.95 -19.47
C ARG A 144 1.06 1.78 -18.20
N ILE A 145 0.59 1.17 -17.12
CA ILE A 145 0.61 1.66 -15.74
C ILE A 145 1.07 0.52 -14.84
N VAL A 146 1.85 0.79 -13.81
CA VAL A 146 2.42 -0.22 -12.93
C VAL A 146 2.14 0.08 -11.46
N LEU A 147 2.23 -0.94 -10.62
CA LEU A 147 2.13 -0.83 -9.15
C LEU A 147 2.82 -2.02 -8.46
N HIS A 148 3.03 -1.90 -7.15
CA HIS A 148 3.34 -3.04 -6.28
C HIS A 148 2.13 -3.33 -5.39
N ALA A 149 1.51 -4.48 -5.60
CA ALA A 149 0.34 -4.90 -4.84
C ALA A 149 0.73 -5.48 -3.48
N SER A 150 0.05 -5.04 -2.40
CA SER A 150 -0.01 -5.82 -1.16
C SER A 150 -0.98 -6.98 -1.33
N GLU A 151 -0.89 -8.00 -0.48
CA GLU A 151 -1.84 -9.12 -0.48
C GLU A 151 -3.30 -8.63 -0.36
N MET A 152 -3.54 -7.68 0.54
CA MET A 152 -4.85 -7.09 0.77
C MET A 152 -5.37 -6.26 -0.42
N GLY A 153 -4.46 -5.62 -1.16
CA GLY A 153 -4.81 -4.77 -2.32
C GLY A 153 -5.02 -5.55 -3.62
N ARG A 154 -4.45 -6.76 -3.73
CA ARG A 154 -4.46 -7.56 -4.97
C ARG A 154 -5.84 -7.71 -5.61
N PRO A 155 -6.91 -8.07 -4.89
CA PRO A 155 -8.23 -8.25 -5.50
C PRO A 155 -8.80 -6.98 -6.18
N VAL A 156 -8.36 -5.80 -5.76
CA VAL A 156 -8.73 -4.53 -6.41
C VAL A 156 -8.10 -4.43 -7.79
N TYR A 157 -6.83 -4.79 -7.90
CA TYR A 157 -6.04 -4.67 -9.13
C TYR A 157 -6.40 -5.75 -10.15
N ASP A 158 -6.61 -6.99 -9.69
CA ASP A 158 -7.06 -8.10 -10.54
C ASP A 158 -8.40 -7.76 -11.23
N LYS A 159 -9.37 -7.16 -10.50
CA LYS A 159 -10.65 -6.68 -11.05
C LYS A 159 -10.51 -5.57 -12.10
N LEU A 160 -9.41 -4.85 -12.10
CA LEU A 160 -9.12 -3.76 -13.04
C LEU A 160 -8.25 -4.20 -14.22
N GLY A 161 -7.91 -5.48 -14.31
CA GLY A 161 -7.11 -6.05 -15.39
C GLY A 161 -5.60 -5.83 -15.23
N PHE A 162 -5.11 -5.60 -14.00
CA PHE A 162 -3.68 -5.61 -13.76
C PHE A 162 -3.15 -7.05 -13.75
N GLU A 163 -2.06 -7.27 -14.45
CA GLU A 163 -1.40 -8.55 -14.56
C GLU A 163 -0.12 -8.59 -13.73
N ARG A 164 0.27 -9.78 -13.28
CA ARG A 164 1.55 -9.99 -12.60
C ARG A 164 2.69 -9.90 -13.61
N THR A 165 3.72 -9.16 -13.26
CA THR A 165 4.94 -9.07 -14.05
C THR A 165 6.06 -9.93 -13.44
N ARG A 166 7.15 -10.10 -14.21
CA ARG A 166 8.35 -10.85 -13.79
C ARG A 166 9.38 -9.93 -13.12
N GLU A 167 8.95 -8.86 -12.45
CA GLU A 167 9.88 -8.00 -11.72
C GLU A 167 10.55 -8.78 -10.58
N MET A 168 11.88 -8.70 -10.53
CA MET A 168 12.67 -9.35 -9.49
C MET A 168 13.33 -8.29 -8.62
N ARG A 169 13.48 -8.56 -7.32
CA ARG A 169 14.17 -7.68 -6.37
C ARG A 169 15.09 -8.48 -5.47
N ILE A 170 16.22 -7.86 -5.10
CA ILE A 170 17.10 -8.36 -4.06
C ILE A 170 17.02 -7.44 -2.84
N VAL A 171 16.94 -8.02 -1.64
CA VAL A 171 16.90 -7.27 -0.38
C VAL A 171 18.20 -7.52 0.37
N PHE A 172 19.06 -6.51 0.44
CA PHE A 172 20.42 -6.64 0.98
C PHE A 172 20.47 -6.97 2.47
N ASP A 173 19.55 -6.48 3.28
CA ASP A 173 19.48 -6.78 4.72
C ASP A 173 19.22 -8.27 5.01
N ARG A 174 18.45 -8.95 4.14
CA ARG A 174 18.21 -10.39 4.25
C ARG A 174 19.47 -11.21 3.92
N LEU A 175 20.35 -10.71 3.07
CA LEU A 175 21.62 -11.36 2.72
C LEU A 175 22.62 -11.31 3.89
N ARG A 176 22.63 -10.24 4.67
CA ARG A 176 23.48 -10.13 5.87
C ARG A 176 23.09 -11.17 6.92
N THR A 177 21.79 -11.37 7.18
CA THR A 177 21.31 -12.36 8.15
C THR A 177 21.52 -13.81 7.69
N SER A 178 21.40 -14.12 6.40
CA SER A 178 21.68 -15.45 5.86
C SER A 178 23.18 -15.80 5.90
N ARG A 179 24.07 -14.84 5.58
CA ARG A 179 25.53 -15.03 5.71
C ARG A 179 25.94 -15.23 7.17
N ALA A 180 25.38 -14.50 8.12
CA ALA A 180 25.63 -14.69 9.54
C ALA A 180 25.16 -16.07 10.06
N ARG A 181 24.04 -16.57 9.56
CA ARG A 181 23.56 -17.93 9.87
C ARG A 181 24.47 -19.02 9.31
N VAL A 182 24.92 -18.88 8.06
CA VAL A 182 25.83 -19.83 7.41
C VAL A 182 27.21 -19.84 8.09
N SER A 183 27.75 -18.69 8.48
CA SER A 183 29.03 -18.61 9.20
C SER A 183 28.94 -19.24 10.60
N ARG A 184 27.84 -19.03 11.34
CA ARG A 184 27.61 -19.66 12.66
C ARG A 184 27.42 -21.18 12.57
N SER A 185 26.78 -21.68 11.50
CA SER A 185 26.67 -23.14 11.30
C SER A 185 27.99 -23.80 10.93
N ARG A 186 28.84 -23.13 10.15
CA ARG A 186 30.21 -23.60 9.84
C ARG A 186 31.15 -23.59 11.05
N SER A 187 31.07 -22.55 11.92
CA SER A 187 31.89 -22.50 13.15
C SER A 187 31.47 -23.59 14.16
N ARG A 188 30.16 -23.86 14.32
CA ARG A 188 29.66 -24.96 15.16
C ARG A 188 30.06 -26.34 14.65
N ARG A 189 30.11 -26.57 13.32
CA ARG A 189 30.59 -27.84 12.75
C ARG A 189 32.10 -28.02 12.95
N ARG A 190 32.92 -26.96 12.84
CA ARG A 190 34.33 -27.02 13.11
C ARG A 190 34.64 -27.32 14.58
N SER A 191 33.94 -26.67 15.53
CA SER A 191 34.14 -26.94 16.95
C SER A 191 33.67 -28.34 17.38
N ALA A 192 32.64 -28.90 16.74
CA ALA A 192 32.20 -30.28 16.96
C ALA A 192 33.19 -31.31 16.44
N SER A 193 33.78 -31.07 15.26
CA SER A 193 34.84 -31.95 14.68
C SER A 193 36.11 -31.96 15.50
N THR A 194 36.54 -30.80 16.04
CA THR A 194 37.74 -30.70 16.89
C THR A 194 37.53 -31.41 18.24
N ARG A 195 36.32 -31.39 18.79
CA ARG A 195 36.00 -32.11 20.05
C ARG A 195 35.92 -33.63 19.87
N ALA A 196 35.43 -34.12 18.73
CA ALA A 196 35.40 -35.54 18.39
C ALA A 196 36.82 -36.10 18.16
N GLY A 197 37.71 -35.37 17.48
CA GLY A 197 39.09 -35.75 17.27
C GLY A 197 39.95 -35.80 18.55
N ARG A 198 39.60 -34.98 19.56
CA ARG A 198 40.31 -34.96 20.83
C ARG A 198 39.87 -36.12 21.75
N ARG A 199 38.62 -36.58 21.69
CA ARG A 199 38.15 -37.79 22.43
C ARG A 199 38.69 -39.08 21.86
N ALA A 200 38.94 -39.19 20.55
CA ALA A 200 39.53 -40.37 19.93
C ALA A 200 41.03 -40.57 20.24
N ARG A 201 41.78 -39.48 20.57
CA ARG A 201 43.20 -39.57 20.93
C ARG A 201 43.44 -39.98 22.40
N THR A 202 42.55 -39.70 23.33
CA THR A 202 42.68 -40.06 24.75
C THR A 202 42.34 -41.52 25.04
N ASN A 203 41.70 -42.26 24.12
CA ASN A 203 41.33 -43.65 24.31
C ASN A 203 42.33 -44.67 23.71
N ARG A 204 43.50 -44.22 23.17
CA ARG A 204 44.55 -45.08 22.64
C ARG A 204 45.83 -45.17 23.50
N GLY A 205 45.82 -44.58 24.72
CA GLY A 205 46.99 -44.52 25.60
C GLY A 205 46.85 -45.37 26.87
N GLY A 206 46.14 -46.48 26.87
CA GLY A 206 45.96 -47.29 28.06
C GLY A 206 45.86 -48.80 27.76
N ARG A 207 46.93 -49.38 27.24
CA ARG A 207 47.22 -50.83 27.34
C ARG A 207 48.70 -51.05 27.04
N ALA A 208 49.49 -51.16 28.06
CA ALA A 208 50.72 -51.96 28.21
C ALA A 208 50.96 -52.19 29.69
#